data_f2e68c8235d63eee42cae3cc1344c7c4
#
_entry.id   f2e68c8235d63eee42cae3cc1344c7c4
#
_cell.length_a   1.000
_cell.length_b   1.000
_cell.length_c   1.000
_cell.angle_alpha   90.00
_cell.angle_beta   90.00
_cell.angle_gamma   90.00
#
_symmetry.space_group_name_H-M   'P 1'
#
loop_
_entity.id
_entity.type
_entity.pdbx_description
1 polymer ?
#
loop_
_entity_poly.entity_id
_entity_poly.type
_entity_poly.pdbx_seq_one_letter_code
_entity_poly.pdbx_strand_id
1 'polypeptide(L)'
;ISYRSSKAALNQIIKTSSIEINRRNKNAICVGLHPGTVKTKFTEKYQKNSHIISPEASVEMMMKVIESLSIDDNGHCFAYDGSVIPA
;
A
#
# COMPACT_ATOMS: atom_id res chain seq x y z
N ILE A 1 -16.54 -12.95 -3.44
CA ILE A 1 -15.54 -12.79 -2.37
C ILE A 1 -15.76 -11.46 -1.67
N SER A 2 -15.88 -11.48 -0.35
CA SER A 2 -16.05 -10.28 0.43
C SER A 2 -14.75 -9.43 0.44
N TYR A 3 -14.91 -8.14 0.71
CA TYR A 3 -13.77 -7.23 0.86
C TYR A 3 -12.77 -7.74 1.91
N ARG A 4 -13.27 -8.25 3.04
CA ARG A 4 -12.42 -8.79 4.10
C ARG A 4 -11.60 -9.98 3.65
N SER A 5 -12.21 -10.90 2.90
CA SER A 5 -11.50 -12.07 2.38
C SER A 5 -10.41 -11.66 1.40
N SER A 6 -10.70 -10.72 0.50
CA SER A 6 -9.73 -10.21 -0.45
C SER A 6 -8.58 -9.50 0.26
N LYS A 7 -8.87 -8.73 1.29
CA LYS A 7 -7.85 -8.01 2.06
C LYS A 7 -6.95 -8.98 2.82
N ALA A 8 -7.53 -10.00 3.45
CA ALA A 8 -6.76 -11.02 4.16
C ALA A 8 -5.84 -11.81 3.21
N ALA A 9 -6.35 -12.17 2.03
CA ALA A 9 -5.56 -12.86 1.02
C ALA A 9 -4.38 -11.98 0.55
N LEU A 10 -4.60 -10.71 0.29
CA LEU A 10 -3.55 -9.80 -0.11
C LEU A 10 -2.48 -9.66 0.98
N ASN A 11 -2.89 -9.48 2.23
CA ASN A 11 -1.95 -9.39 3.35
C ASN A 11 -1.09 -10.64 3.46
N GLN A 12 -1.68 -11.83 3.26
CA GLN A 12 -0.94 -13.09 3.32
C GLN A 12 0.05 -13.20 2.15
N ILE A 13 -0.34 -12.77 0.96
CA ILE A 13 0.54 -12.76 -0.22
C ILE A 13 1.76 -11.88 0.06
N ILE A 14 1.54 -10.68 0.58
CA ILE A 14 2.63 -9.76 0.92
C ILE A 14 3.57 -10.40 1.95
N LYS A 15 3.02 -10.99 2.99
CA LYS A 15 3.81 -11.63 4.04
C LYS A 15 4.66 -12.77 3.51
N THR A 16 4.05 -13.66 2.74
CA THR A 16 4.74 -14.82 2.16
C THR A 16 5.81 -14.37 1.18
N SER A 17 5.47 -13.43 0.30
CA SER A 17 6.42 -12.90 -0.69
C SER A 17 7.59 -12.20 -0.02
N SER A 18 7.36 -11.48 1.07
CA SER A 18 8.42 -10.77 1.79
C SER A 18 9.45 -11.75 2.37
N ILE A 19 8.97 -12.89 2.88
CA ILE A 19 9.86 -13.92 3.43
C ILE A 19 10.70 -14.55 2.31
N GLU A 20 10.09 -14.91 1.19
CA GLU A 20 10.80 -15.53 0.09
C GLU A 20 11.80 -14.62 -0.59
N ILE A 21 11.42 -13.37 -0.82
CA ILE A 21 12.31 -12.39 -1.43
C ILE A 21 13.50 -12.12 -0.52
N ASN A 22 13.27 -12.01 0.78
CA ASN A 22 14.32 -11.76 1.74
C ASN A 22 15.32 -12.92 1.82
N ARG A 23 14.86 -14.17 1.64
CA ARG A 23 15.74 -15.32 1.57
C ARG A 23 16.72 -15.26 0.40
N ARG A 24 16.27 -14.73 -0.73
CA ARG A 24 17.09 -14.62 -1.95
C ARG A 24 18.02 -13.42 -1.90
N ASN A 25 17.56 -12.34 -1.30
CA ASN A 25 18.33 -11.11 -1.19
C ASN A 25 17.93 -10.40 0.09
N LYS A 26 18.84 -10.37 1.07
CA LYS A 26 18.56 -9.77 2.37
C LYS A 26 18.32 -8.26 2.33
N ASN A 27 18.69 -7.62 1.25
CA ASN A 27 18.46 -6.18 1.06
C ASN A 27 17.15 -5.87 0.33
N ALA A 28 16.47 -6.89 -0.18
CA ALA A 28 15.20 -6.73 -0.87
C ALA A 28 14.03 -6.75 0.12
N ILE A 29 13.03 -5.93 -0.15
CA ILE A 29 11.81 -5.88 0.67
C ILE A 29 10.58 -5.98 -0.21
N CYS A 30 9.49 -6.45 0.39
CA CYS A 30 8.17 -6.51 -0.24
C CYS A 30 7.17 -5.89 0.72
N VAL A 31 6.48 -4.85 0.28
CA VAL A 31 5.50 -4.14 1.10
C VAL A 31 4.22 -3.93 0.31
N GLY A 32 3.11 -3.75 1.03
CA GLY A 32 1.87 -3.30 0.43
C GLY A 32 1.78 -1.77 0.54
N LEU A 33 1.24 -1.15 -0.47
CA LEU A 33 1.12 0.30 -0.50
C LEU A 33 -0.28 0.70 -0.97
N HIS A 34 -1.01 1.41 -0.12
CA HIS A 34 -2.36 1.86 -0.39
C HIS A 34 -2.35 3.30 -0.92
N PRO A 35 -2.88 3.53 -2.13
CA PRO A 35 -2.81 4.86 -2.77
C PRO A 35 -3.77 5.90 -2.21
N GLY A 36 -4.62 5.54 -1.25
CA GLY A 36 -5.69 6.40 -0.78
C GLY A 36 -6.89 6.36 -1.72
N THR A 37 -7.88 7.20 -1.46
CA THR A 37 -9.02 7.34 -2.37
C THR A 37 -8.66 8.33 -3.46
N VAL A 38 -8.40 7.80 -4.65
CA VAL A 38 -7.94 8.60 -5.79
C VAL A 38 -9.12 9.03 -6.65
N LYS A 39 -9.08 10.25 -7.17
CA LYS A 39 -10.12 10.78 -8.03
C LYS A 39 -10.12 10.05 -9.38
N THR A 40 -11.14 9.24 -9.62
CA THR A 40 -11.33 8.50 -10.87
C THR A 40 -12.78 8.70 -11.32
N LYS A 41 -13.14 8.23 -12.52
CA LYS A 41 -14.52 8.25 -12.97
C LYS A 41 -15.45 7.53 -12.00
N PHE A 42 -14.96 6.49 -11.36
CA PHE A 42 -15.73 5.72 -10.38
C PHE A 42 -15.99 6.52 -9.11
N THR A 43 -15.04 7.30 -8.64
CA THR A 43 -15.14 8.06 -7.40
C THR A 43 -15.76 9.45 -7.60
N GLU A 44 -15.96 9.93 -8.82
CA GLU A 44 -16.58 11.21 -9.08
C GLU A 44 -17.96 11.34 -8.44
N LYS A 45 -18.70 10.24 -8.35
CA LYS A 45 -20.00 10.19 -7.70
C LYS A 45 -19.93 10.43 -6.19
N TYR A 46 -18.76 10.33 -5.62
CA TYR A 46 -18.52 10.44 -4.19
C TYR A 46 -17.62 11.62 -3.84
N GLN A 47 -17.59 12.64 -4.67
CA GLN A 47 -16.72 13.80 -4.51
C GLN A 47 -16.96 14.62 -3.24
N LYS A 48 -18.01 14.34 -2.52
CA LYS A 48 -18.28 14.98 -1.22
C LYS A 48 -17.34 14.51 -0.13
N ASN A 49 -16.53 13.48 -0.40
CA ASN A 49 -15.57 12.96 0.55
C ASN A 49 -14.27 13.78 0.46
N SER A 50 -13.92 14.44 1.55
CA SER A 50 -12.73 15.28 1.64
C SER A 50 -11.41 14.50 1.57
N HIS A 51 -11.47 13.17 1.59
CA HIS A 51 -10.28 12.31 1.53
C HIS A 51 -9.88 11.89 0.12
N ILE A 52 -10.60 12.37 -0.89
CA ILE A 52 -10.26 12.06 -2.28
C ILE A 52 -9.09 12.94 -2.71
N ILE A 53 -8.04 12.31 -3.22
CA ILE A 53 -6.84 13.00 -3.70
C ILE A 53 -6.68 12.79 -5.21
N SER A 54 -5.94 13.68 -5.85
CA SER A 54 -5.64 13.53 -7.28
C SER A 54 -4.67 12.35 -7.50
N PRO A 55 -4.70 11.70 -8.69
CA PRO A 55 -3.75 10.64 -9.00
C PRO A 55 -2.30 11.10 -8.88
N GLU A 56 -2.01 12.30 -9.31
CA GLU A 56 -0.66 12.89 -9.26
C GLU A 56 -0.18 13.05 -7.81
N ALA A 57 -1.05 13.58 -6.94
CA ALA A 57 -0.73 13.74 -5.53
C ALA A 57 -0.51 12.39 -4.85
N SER A 58 -1.33 11.39 -5.17
CA SER A 58 -1.18 10.04 -4.64
C SER A 58 0.16 9.44 -5.02
N VAL A 59 0.53 9.52 -6.29
CA VAL A 59 1.81 8.98 -6.78
C VAL A 59 2.99 9.69 -6.11
N GLU A 60 2.95 11.01 -6.02
CA GLU A 60 4.02 11.78 -5.39
C GLU A 60 4.22 11.38 -3.93
N MET A 61 3.14 11.25 -3.18
CA MET A 61 3.20 10.84 -1.77
C MET A 61 3.70 9.40 -1.62
N MET A 62 3.23 8.49 -2.48
CA MET A 62 3.71 7.10 -2.46
C MET A 62 5.19 7.00 -2.79
N MET A 63 5.69 7.81 -3.71
CA MET A 63 7.13 7.82 -4.03
C MET A 63 7.97 8.24 -2.84
N LYS A 64 7.50 9.21 -2.07
CA LYS A 64 8.18 9.63 -0.84
C LYS A 64 8.22 8.51 0.19
N VAL A 65 7.12 7.75 0.33
CA VAL A 65 7.07 6.59 1.21
C VAL A 65 8.10 5.54 0.78
N ILE A 66 8.13 5.23 -0.51
CA ILE A 66 9.07 4.25 -1.07
C ILE A 66 10.51 4.64 -0.76
N GLU A 67 10.85 5.91 -0.91
CA GLU A 67 12.20 6.41 -0.64
C GLU A 67 12.60 6.29 0.83
N SER A 68 11.62 6.29 1.75
CA SER A 68 11.86 6.20 3.18
C SER A 68 11.88 4.77 3.73
N LEU A 69 11.55 3.77 2.91
CA LEU A 69 11.47 2.38 3.37
C LEU A 69 12.85 1.79 3.69
N SER A 70 12.86 0.90 4.67
CA SER A 70 14.06 0.16 5.09
C SER A 70 13.74 -1.32 5.19
N ILE A 71 14.76 -2.14 5.45
CA ILE A 71 14.59 -3.59 5.58
C ILE A 71 13.63 -3.94 6.72
N ASP A 72 13.52 -3.11 7.74
CA ASP A 72 12.61 -3.35 8.87
C ASP A 72 11.14 -3.22 8.46
N ASP A 73 10.86 -2.59 7.32
CA ASP A 73 9.51 -2.41 6.80
C ASP A 73 9.02 -3.61 6.00
N ASN A 74 9.88 -4.59 5.76
CA ASN A 74 9.55 -5.76 4.94
C ASN A 74 8.33 -6.50 5.48
N GLY A 75 7.39 -6.83 4.60
CA GLY A 75 6.19 -7.59 4.94
C GLY A 75 5.05 -6.75 5.53
N HIS A 76 5.21 -5.46 5.64
CA HIS A 76 4.19 -4.55 6.18
C HIS A 76 3.42 -3.84 5.07
N CYS A 77 2.28 -3.25 5.44
CA CYS A 77 1.48 -2.44 4.53
C CYS A 77 1.48 -1.00 5.01
N PHE A 78 1.55 -0.07 4.06
CA PHE A 78 1.60 1.36 4.34
C PHE A 78 0.54 2.10 3.56
N ALA A 79 0.01 3.16 4.15
CA ALA A 79 -0.83 4.10 3.43
C ALA A 79 0.06 5.05 2.61
N TYR A 80 -0.57 5.78 1.70
CA TYR A 80 0.11 6.74 0.83
C TYR A 80 0.85 7.83 1.60
N ASP A 81 0.46 8.11 2.83
CA ASP A 81 1.08 9.12 3.70
C ASP A 81 2.19 8.54 4.58
N GLY A 82 2.48 7.26 4.48
CA GLY A 82 3.52 6.58 5.25
C GLY A 82 3.03 5.93 6.54
N SER A 83 1.77 6.06 6.89
CA SER A 83 1.24 5.41 8.08
C SER A 83 1.12 3.90 7.88
N VAL A 84 1.38 3.13 8.94
CA VAL A 84 1.28 1.66 8.89
C VAL A 84 -0.18 1.25 8.89
N ILE A 85 -0.55 0.36 7.98
CA ILE A 85 -1.87 -0.22 7.92
C ILE A 85 -1.83 -1.56 8.64
N PRO A 86 -2.63 -1.79 9.69
CA PRO A 86 -2.71 -3.08 10.37
C PRO A 86 -3.16 -4.19 9.42
N ALA A 87 -2.60 -5.35 9.61
CA ALA A 87 -2.98 -6.53 8.83
C ALA A 87 -4.39 -7.01 9.16
#